data_247dbc6b01d7f5da870737ab4526205f
#
_entry.id   247dbc6b01d7f5da870737ab4526205f
#
_cell.length_a   1.000
_cell.length_b   1.000
_cell.length_c   1.000
_cell.angle_alpha   90.00
_cell.angle_beta   90.00
_cell.angle_gamma   90.00
#
_symmetry.space_group_name_H-M   'P 1'
#
loop_
_entity.id
_entity.type
_entity.pdbx_description
1 polymer ?
#
loop_
_entity_poly.entity_id
_entity_poly.type
_entity_poly.pdbx_seq_one_letter_code
_entity_poly.pdbx_strand_id
1 'polypeptide(L)'
;MAVVLTDRGEITIEATNGLCVSPADAERVTGWTLKPEGMCRDELCVPLAGDARHDGNVDIATFWQTLGHPLVSDRLGDVWVVGTSAESRAIALTGLEAPNFTLPDLAGAPHTLSALRGKKVFLTTWAS
;
A
#
# COMPACT_ATOMS: atom_id res chain seq x y z
N MET A 1 14.93 -10.69 -6.25
CA MET A 1 14.66 -9.70 -5.15
C MET A 1 13.96 -8.50 -5.77
N ALA A 2 12.89 -8.06 -5.16
CA ALA A 2 12.15 -6.90 -5.64
C ALA A 2 11.94 -5.88 -4.50
N VAL A 3 11.90 -4.60 -4.87
CA VAL A 3 11.54 -3.50 -3.98
C VAL A 3 10.09 -3.12 -4.24
N VAL A 4 9.27 -3.13 -3.22
CA VAL A 4 7.86 -2.78 -3.32
C VAL A 4 7.56 -1.53 -2.51
N LEU A 5 7.06 -0.52 -3.17
CA LEU A 5 6.60 0.73 -2.58
C LEU A 5 5.11 0.63 -2.28
N THR A 6 4.74 0.85 -1.03
CA THR A 6 3.36 0.84 -0.55
C THR A 6 3.02 2.15 0.16
N ASP A 7 1.78 2.34 0.54
CA ASP A 7 1.35 3.45 1.41
C ASP A 7 1.99 3.43 2.81
N ARG A 8 2.56 2.29 3.20
CA ARG A 8 3.25 2.10 4.50
C ARG A 8 4.77 2.21 4.40
N GLY A 9 5.31 2.42 3.20
CA GLY A 9 6.73 2.57 2.93
C GLY A 9 7.29 1.53 1.97
N GLU A 10 8.60 1.41 1.97
CA GLU A 10 9.37 0.50 1.13
C GLU A 10 9.56 -0.86 1.81
N ILE A 11 9.35 -1.93 1.04
CA ILE A 11 9.52 -3.32 1.49
C ILE A 11 10.36 -4.06 0.46
N THR A 12 11.47 -4.67 0.89
CA THR A 12 12.26 -5.58 0.05
C THR A 12 11.79 -7.01 0.28
N ILE A 13 11.54 -7.73 -0.81
CA ILE A 13 11.03 -9.11 -0.80
C ILE A 13 11.71 -9.99 -1.84
N GLU A 14 11.66 -11.30 -1.63
CA GLU A 14 12.00 -12.28 -2.66
C GLU A 14 10.77 -12.51 -3.54
N ALA A 15 10.88 -12.18 -4.82
CA ALA A 15 9.84 -12.36 -5.80
C ALA A 15 10.34 -13.18 -6.99
N THR A 16 9.45 -13.96 -7.59
CA THR A 16 9.71 -14.75 -8.80
C THR A 16 8.60 -14.47 -9.82
N ASN A 17 8.91 -14.64 -11.11
CA ASN A 17 7.92 -14.50 -12.18
C ASN A 17 7.08 -13.21 -12.08
N GLY A 18 7.74 -12.07 -11.96
CA GLY A 18 7.09 -10.80 -11.70
C GLY A 18 6.95 -10.54 -10.18
N LEU A 19 5.74 -10.50 -9.65
CA LEU A 19 5.50 -10.24 -8.23
C LEU A 19 4.84 -11.44 -7.53
N CYS A 20 5.34 -12.64 -7.82
CA CYS A 20 4.93 -13.88 -7.17
C CYS A 20 5.77 -14.09 -5.91
N VAL A 21 5.16 -14.10 -4.74
CA VAL A 21 5.81 -14.04 -3.43
C VAL A 21 5.23 -15.04 -2.45
N SER A 22 5.94 -15.28 -1.35
CA SER A 22 5.42 -16.11 -0.25
C SER A 22 4.13 -15.52 0.36
N PRO A 23 3.26 -16.34 0.97
CA PRO A 23 2.08 -15.85 1.67
C PRO A 23 2.39 -14.80 2.75
N ALA A 24 3.51 -14.96 3.44
CA ALA A 24 3.96 -14.01 4.47
C ALA A 24 4.34 -12.66 3.87
N ASP A 25 5.05 -12.66 2.73
CA ASP A 25 5.39 -11.42 2.04
C ASP A 25 4.18 -10.78 1.37
N ALA A 26 3.23 -11.59 0.85
CA ALA A 26 1.97 -11.09 0.34
C ALA A 26 1.20 -10.33 1.43
N GLU A 27 1.14 -10.86 2.64
CA GLU A 27 0.50 -10.18 3.78
C GLU A 27 1.25 -8.90 4.16
N ARG A 28 2.58 -8.92 4.21
CA ARG A 28 3.40 -7.73 4.50
C ARG A 28 3.18 -6.60 3.50
N VAL A 29 3.08 -6.93 2.22
CA VAL A 29 2.91 -5.96 1.14
C VAL A 29 1.49 -5.44 1.07
N THR A 30 0.51 -6.33 1.09
CA THR A 30 -0.89 -5.99 0.78
C THR A 30 -1.75 -5.74 2.02
N GLY A 31 -1.39 -6.33 3.16
CA GLY A 31 -2.26 -6.40 4.33
C GLY A 31 -3.38 -7.44 4.23
N TRP A 32 -3.35 -8.29 3.19
CA TRP A 32 -4.28 -9.38 3.00
C TRP A 32 -3.60 -10.72 3.31
N THR A 33 -4.30 -11.58 4.01
CA THR A 33 -3.80 -12.90 4.43
C THR A 33 -4.32 -13.99 3.50
N LEU A 34 -3.44 -14.88 3.04
CA LEU A 34 -3.84 -16.03 2.24
C LEU A 34 -4.54 -17.08 3.12
N LYS A 35 -5.78 -17.41 2.74
CA LYS A 35 -6.59 -18.47 3.36
C LYS A 35 -7.08 -19.47 2.28
N PRO A 36 -7.66 -20.61 2.66
CA PRO A 36 -8.23 -21.55 1.68
C PRO A 36 -9.25 -20.89 0.74
N GLU A 37 -10.01 -19.93 1.21
CA GLU A 37 -11.04 -19.20 0.47
C GLU A 37 -10.46 -18.17 -0.51
N GLY A 38 -9.22 -17.75 -0.32
CA GLY A 38 -8.55 -16.72 -1.12
C GLY A 38 -7.73 -15.76 -0.27
N MET A 39 -7.58 -14.52 -0.75
CA MET A 39 -6.97 -13.45 0.04
C MET A 39 -8.03 -12.77 0.89
N CYS A 40 -7.79 -12.72 2.20
CA CYS A 40 -8.76 -12.20 3.17
C CYS A 40 -8.18 -11.01 3.94
N ARG A 41 -9.01 -10.01 4.17
CA ARG A 41 -8.74 -8.88 5.06
C ARG A 41 -10.01 -8.60 5.86
N ASP A 42 -9.90 -8.61 7.18
CA ASP A 42 -11.04 -8.54 8.10
C ASP A 42 -12.08 -9.64 7.77
N GLU A 43 -13.31 -9.28 7.50
CA GLU A 43 -14.38 -10.22 7.13
C GLU A 43 -14.52 -10.43 5.62
N LEU A 44 -13.73 -9.72 4.81
CA LEU A 44 -13.77 -9.80 3.36
C LEU A 44 -12.74 -10.80 2.84
N CYS A 45 -13.19 -11.77 2.06
CA CYS A 45 -12.33 -12.70 1.32
C CYS A 45 -12.58 -12.56 -0.18
N VAL A 46 -11.50 -12.44 -0.94
CA VAL A 46 -11.53 -12.40 -2.41
C VAL A 46 -10.90 -13.68 -2.93
N PRO A 47 -11.65 -14.51 -3.67
CA PRO A 47 -11.11 -15.72 -4.27
C PRO A 47 -9.94 -15.38 -5.20
N LEU A 48 -8.86 -16.16 -5.10
CA LEU A 48 -7.76 -16.07 -6.06
C LEU A 48 -8.08 -16.91 -7.29
N ALA A 49 -7.97 -16.31 -8.46
CA ALA A 49 -7.95 -17.03 -9.71
C ALA A 49 -6.77 -18.01 -9.76
N GLY A 50 -6.90 -19.09 -10.53
CA GLY A 50 -5.85 -20.12 -10.60
C GLY A 50 -4.48 -19.62 -11.07
N ASP A 51 -4.48 -18.56 -11.87
CA ASP A 51 -3.27 -17.87 -12.36
C ASP A 51 -2.61 -16.94 -11.32
N ALA A 52 -3.33 -16.58 -10.27
CA ALA A 52 -2.80 -15.79 -9.16
C ALA A 52 -2.18 -16.64 -8.03
N ARG A 53 -2.11 -17.99 -8.21
CA ARG A 53 -1.60 -18.92 -7.22
C ARG A 53 -0.62 -19.90 -7.87
N HIS A 54 0.65 -19.84 -7.50
CA HIS A 54 1.71 -20.68 -8.04
C HIS A 54 2.49 -21.37 -6.92
N ASP A 55 2.43 -22.70 -6.85
CA ASP A 55 3.22 -23.52 -5.90
C ASP A 55 3.17 -23.02 -4.46
N GLY A 56 1.98 -22.60 -4.00
CA GLY A 56 1.79 -22.05 -2.66
C GLY A 56 2.13 -20.57 -2.50
N ASN A 57 2.68 -19.95 -3.55
CA ASN A 57 2.94 -18.51 -3.61
C ASN A 57 1.75 -17.74 -4.19
N VAL A 58 1.74 -16.44 -3.97
CA VAL A 58 0.69 -15.50 -4.42
C VAL A 58 1.29 -14.54 -5.43
N ASP A 59 0.67 -14.45 -6.61
CA ASP A 59 0.94 -13.35 -7.54
C ASP A 59 0.17 -12.09 -7.10
N ILE A 60 0.88 -11.20 -6.41
CA ILE A 60 0.31 -9.95 -5.94
C ILE A 60 -0.13 -9.06 -7.10
N ALA A 61 0.59 -9.10 -8.23
CA ALA A 61 0.25 -8.25 -9.37
C ALA A 61 -1.12 -8.61 -9.93
N THR A 62 -1.37 -9.89 -10.18
CA THR A 62 -2.68 -10.36 -10.63
C THR A 62 -3.77 -10.10 -9.59
N PHE A 63 -3.49 -10.34 -8.31
CA PHE A 63 -4.44 -10.07 -7.23
C PHE A 63 -4.82 -8.59 -7.15
N TRP A 64 -3.82 -7.69 -7.19
CA TRP A 64 -4.04 -6.24 -7.08
C TRP A 64 -4.83 -5.67 -8.26
N GLN A 65 -4.54 -6.17 -9.47
CA GLN A 65 -5.31 -5.84 -10.68
C GLN A 65 -6.76 -6.33 -10.60
N THR A 66 -6.99 -7.53 -10.06
CA THR A 66 -8.35 -8.08 -9.85
C THR A 66 -9.17 -7.18 -8.93
N LEU A 67 -8.55 -6.54 -7.95
CA LEU A 67 -9.19 -5.55 -7.08
C LEU A 67 -9.41 -4.18 -7.77
N GLY A 68 -8.89 -3.98 -8.98
CA GLY A 68 -8.93 -2.67 -9.66
C GLY A 68 -8.02 -1.62 -9.01
N HIS A 69 -7.02 -2.04 -8.27
CA HIS A 69 -6.09 -1.14 -7.59
C HIS A 69 -4.92 -0.76 -8.50
N PRO A 70 -4.36 0.46 -8.35
CA PRO A 70 -3.21 0.89 -9.14
C PRO A 70 -1.98 0.03 -8.85
N LEU A 71 -1.32 -0.41 -9.91
CA LEU A 71 -0.07 -1.16 -9.86
C LEU A 71 0.84 -0.69 -10.98
N VAL A 72 2.07 -0.37 -10.66
CA VAL A 72 3.10 0.06 -11.64
C VAL A 72 4.40 -0.66 -11.32
N SER A 73 5.13 -1.07 -12.35
CA SER A 73 6.49 -1.58 -12.22
C SER A 73 7.45 -0.80 -13.08
N ASP A 74 8.71 -0.85 -12.75
CA ASP A 74 9.77 -0.43 -13.64
C ASP A 74 9.91 -1.41 -14.83
N ARG A 75 10.80 -1.08 -15.78
CA ARG A 75 10.99 -1.90 -16.98
C ARG A 75 11.65 -3.25 -16.71
N LEU A 76 12.39 -3.37 -15.62
CA LEU A 76 13.11 -4.59 -15.26
C LEU A 76 12.27 -5.51 -14.37
N GLY A 77 11.20 -4.99 -13.75
CA GLY A 77 10.39 -5.74 -12.80
C GLY A 77 11.03 -5.85 -11.41
N ASP A 78 12.03 -5.01 -11.13
CA ASP A 78 12.75 -5.01 -9.85
C ASP A 78 12.11 -4.05 -8.83
N VAL A 79 11.37 -3.05 -9.31
CA VAL A 79 10.67 -2.07 -8.48
C VAL A 79 9.19 -2.05 -8.82
N TRP A 80 8.37 -2.14 -7.79
CA TRP A 80 6.91 -2.16 -7.91
C TRP A 80 6.28 -1.09 -7.01
N VAL A 81 5.23 -0.44 -7.50
CA VAL A 81 4.38 0.45 -6.71
C VAL A 81 3.01 -0.18 -6.57
N VAL A 82 2.65 -0.52 -5.36
CA VAL A 82 1.35 -1.10 -4.98
C VAL A 82 0.50 0.02 -4.40
N GLY A 83 -0.33 0.62 -5.24
CA GLY A 83 -1.12 1.80 -4.90
C GLY A 83 -2.38 1.49 -4.13
N THR A 84 -2.91 2.51 -3.44
CA THR A 84 -4.20 2.42 -2.75
C THR A 84 -5.37 2.61 -3.71
N SER A 85 -6.53 2.03 -3.39
CA SER A 85 -7.74 2.19 -4.20
C SER A 85 -8.23 3.63 -4.24
N ALA A 86 -8.97 3.98 -5.30
CA ALA A 86 -9.67 5.26 -5.38
C ALA A 86 -10.68 5.44 -4.25
N GLU A 87 -11.34 4.35 -3.85
CA GLU A 87 -12.29 4.35 -2.74
C GLU A 87 -11.60 4.66 -1.40
N SER A 88 -10.45 4.05 -1.11
CA SER A 88 -9.68 4.36 0.10
C SER A 88 -9.28 5.83 0.17
N ARG A 89 -8.90 6.42 -0.97
CA ARG A 89 -8.59 7.86 -1.05
C ARG A 89 -9.84 8.73 -0.90
N ALA A 90 -10.98 8.29 -1.46
CA ALA A 90 -12.25 9.00 -1.34
C ALA A 90 -12.77 9.05 0.10
N ILE A 91 -12.57 7.99 0.88
CA ILE A 91 -12.97 7.96 2.30
C ILE A 91 -12.27 9.08 3.08
N ALA A 92 -10.96 9.28 2.88
CA ALA A 92 -10.22 10.35 3.53
C ALA A 92 -10.74 11.75 3.15
N LEU A 93 -11.12 11.94 1.87
CA LEU A 93 -11.68 13.21 1.38
C LEU A 93 -13.10 13.46 1.89
N THR A 94 -13.95 12.44 1.89
CA THR A 94 -15.36 12.57 2.32
C THR A 94 -15.49 12.66 3.84
N GLY A 95 -14.57 12.03 4.58
CA GLY A 95 -14.50 12.12 6.04
C GLY A 95 -14.09 13.50 6.57
N LEU A 96 -13.61 14.38 5.68
CA LEU A 96 -13.13 15.73 6.04
C LEU A 96 -12.09 15.73 7.17
N GLU A 97 -11.36 14.64 7.30
CA GLU A 97 -10.30 14.49 8.28
C GLU A 97 -8.94 14.45 7.60
N ALA A 98 -8.08 15.41 7.91
CA ALA A 98 -6.73 15.46 7.36
C ALA A 98 -5.83 14.38 8.00
N PRO A 99 -4.98 13.70 7.20
CA PRO A 99 -3.99 12.80 7.74
C PRO A 99 -3.08 13.52 8.74
N ASN A 100 -2.80 12.88 9.86
CA ASN A 100 -1.85 13.44 10.82
C ASN A 100 -0.42 13.18 10.34
N PHE A 101 0.46 14.15 10.52
CA PHE A 101 1.88 14.01 10.21
C PHE A 101 2.73 14.80 11.19
N THR A 102 4.00 14.43 11.28
CA THR A 102 5.02 15.16 12.05
C THR A 102 6.18 15.48 11.13
N LEU A 103 6.54 16.73 11.03
CA LEU A 103 7.68 17.22 10.25
C LEU A 103 8.61 18.06 11.12
N PRO A 104 9.94 17.94 10.92
CA PRO A 104 10.90 18.81 11.61
C PRO A 104 10.91 20.21 10.97
N ASP A 105 11.14 21.22 11.77
CA ASP A 105 11.49 22.55 11.28
C ASP A 105 12.99 22.62 10.88
N LEU A 106 13.43 23.79 10.48
CA LEU A 106 14.84 24.00 10.06
C LEU A 106 15.83 23.83 11.23
N ALA A 107 15.39 23.90 12.47
CA ALA A 107 16.19 23.62 13.65
C ALA A 107 16.13 22.15 14.08
N GLY A 108 15.34 21.31 13.38
CA GLY A 108 15.15 19.91 13.68
C GLY A 108 14.07 19.64 14.74
N ALA A 109 13.36 20.65 15.23
CA ALA A 109 12.28 20.46 16.19
C ALA A 109 11.03 19.87 15.49
N PRO A 110 10.41 18.79 16.06
CA PRO A 110 9.25 18.18 15.44
C PRO A 110 7.97 18.99 15.64
N HIS A 111 7.18 19.11 14.59
CA HIS A 111 5.86 19.72 14.60
C HIS A 111 4.82 18.74 14.09
N THR A 112 3.79 18.50 14.89
CA THR A 112 2.72 17.54 14.58
C THR A 112 1.42 18.28 14.30
N LEU A 113 0.73 17.95 13.21
CA LEU A 113 -0.51 18.59 12.81
C LEU A 113 -1.58 18.48 13.90
N SER A 114 -1.70 17.33 14.55
CA SER A 114 -2.69 17.10 15.60
C SER A 114 -2.50 17.99 16.85
N ALA A 115 -1.31 18.53 17.07
CA ALA A 115 -1.05 19.48 18.15
C ALA A 115 -1.74 20.84 17.93
N LEU A 116 -2.20 21.11 16.70
CA LEU A 116 -2.90 22.33 16.33
C LEU A 116 -4.43 22.18 16.39
N ARG A 117 -4.94 21.09 16.95
CA ARG A 117 -6.39 20.89 17.10
C ARG A 117 -7.03 22.07 17.85
N GLY A 118 -8.23 22.46 17.40
CA GLY A 118 -8.94 23.64 17.91
C GLY A 118 -8.52 24.97 17.29
N LYS A 119 -7.53 24.95 16.40
CA LYS A 119 -7.09 26.13 15.64
C LYS A 119 -7.46 25.98 14.16
N LYS A 120 -7.65 27.11 13.48
CA LYS A 120 -7.74 27.13 12.02
C LYS A 120 -6.33 27.08 11.45
N VAL A 121 -6.06 26.06 10.60
CA VAL A 121 -4.75 25.83 9.99
C VAL A 121 -4.89 25.94 8.48
N PHE A 122 -4.04 26.74 7.86
CA PHE A 122 -3.87 26.78 6.42
C PHE A 122 -2.55 26.10 6.08
N LEU A 123 -2.63 24.95 5.37
CA LEU A 123 -1.45 24.19 4.94
C LEU A 123 -1.19 24.45 3.48
N THR A 124 0.05 24.83 3.16
CA THR A 124 0.51 24.99 1.78
C THR A 124 1.81 24.25 1.58
N THR A 125 1.98 23.67 0.40
CA THR A 125 3.21 22.98 -0.01
C THR A 125 3.71 23.56 -1.32
N TRP A 126 5.03 23.64 -1.46
CA TRP A 126 5.67 24.06 -2.70
C TRP A 126 6.99 23.32 -2.89
N ALA A 127 7.47 23.29 -4.12
CA ALA A 127 8.79 22.81 -4.47
C ALA A 127 9.70 23.99 -4.76
N SER A 128 10.96 23.91 -4.34
CA SER A 128 12.01 24.90 -4.63
C SER A 128 12.99 24.35 -5.65
#